data_27934b26ccdc972104ee9f9bda585fdb
#
_entry.id   27934b26ccdc972104ee9f9bda585fdb
#
_cell.length_a   1.000
_cell.length_b   1.000
_cell.length_c   1.000
_cell.angle_alpha   90.00
_cell.angle_beta   90.00
_cell.angle_gamma   90.00
#
_symmetry.space_group_name_H-M   'P 1'
#
loop_
_entity.id
_entity.type
_entity.pdbx_description
1 polymer ?
#
loop_
_entity_poly.entity_id
_entity_poly.type
_entity_poly.pdbx_seq_one_letter_code
_entity_poly.pdbx_strand_id
1 'polypeptide(L)'
;GDHYKWRAMRTNGVDERFCTGKDTSDWEKFEKWAETVPYTFRNPLYHWTHLELKTAFGIDKILSPKTAREIYDECNEKLAQPEYSARGMMRRYHVEAVCTTDDPIDSLEYHIQTRESGFEIKMLPTWRPDKAMAVEVPADFRAYVEKLAEVSGVAISNFDDMIAALRKRHDF
;
A
#
# COMPACT_ATOMS: atom_id res chain seq x y z
N GLY A 1 -0.36 -6.86 6.86
CA GLY A 1 0.75 -7.69 6.39
C GLY A 1 1.11 -7.37 4.95
N ASP A 2 2.23 -7.81 4.53
CA ASP A 2 2.71 -7.67 3.16
C ASP A 2 3.22 -9.01 2.62
N HIS A 3 3.37 -9.10 1.31
CA HIS A 3 3.73 -10.35 0.64
C HIS A 3 5.13 -10.87 1.00
N TYR A 4 6.05 -10.02 1.47
CA TYR A 4 7.36 -10.46 1.96
C TYR A 4 7.24 -11.17 3.31
N LYS A 5 6.46 -10.58 4.25
CA LYS A 5 6.17 -11.21 5.55
C LYS A 5 5.40 -12.53 5.36
N TRP A 6 4.36 -12.55 4.51
CA TRP A 6 3.63 -13.79 4.19
C TRP A 6 4.53 -14.88 3.60
N ARG A 7 5.46 -14.51 2.73
CA ARG A 7 6.43 -15.47 2.15
C ARG A 7 7.33 -16.08 3.23
N ALA A 8 7.84 -15.28 4.15
CA ALA A 8 8.63 -15.77 5.28
C ALA A 8 7.81 -16.67 6.20
N MET A 9 6.56 -16.30 6.51
CA MET A 9 5.64 -17.10 7.31
C MET A 9 5.37 -18.47 6.66
N ARG A 10 5.07 -18.51 5.36
CA ARG A 10 4.89 -19.77 4.61
C ARG A 10 6.14 -20.65 4.63
N THR A 11 7.31 -20.05 4.45
CA THR A 11 8.59 -20.76 4.54
C THR A 11 8.83 -21.36 5.92
N ASN A 12 8.32 -20.69 6.97
CA ASN A 12 8.38 -21.19 8.35
C ASN A 12 7.24 -22.17 8.71
N GLY A 13 6.45 -22.63 7.71
CA GLY A 13 5.37 -23.59 7.90
C GLY A 13 4.09 -23.05 8.51
N VAL A 14 3.90 -21.74 8.50
CA VAL A 14 2.66 -21.09 8.97
C VAL A 14 1.55 -21.33 7.96
N ASP A 15 0.38 -21.77 8.46
CA ASP A 15 -0.81 -21.99 7.63
C ASP A 15 -1.27 -20.69 6.94
N GLU A 16 -1.76 -20.82 5.69
CA GLU A 16 -2.17 -19.70 4.84
C GLU A 16 -3.27 -18.83 5.45
N ARG A 17 -4.13 -19.40 6.30
CA ARG A 17 -5.17 -18.64 7.00
C ARG A 17 -4.60 -17.51 7.86
N PHE A 18 -3.40 -17.67 8.42
CA PHE A 18 -2.71 -16.64 9.21
C PHE A 18 -1.90 -15.66 8.33
N CYS A 19 -1.68 -15.98 7.06
CA CYS A 19 -1.03 -15.08 6.11
C CYS A 19 -2.05 -14.14 5.46
N THR A 20 -2.96 -14.70 4.66
CA THR A 20 -3.93 -13.96 3.84
C THR A 20 -5.39 -14.24 4.18
N GLY A 21 -5.67 -15.19 5.06
CA GLY A 21 -7.04 -15.57 5.46
C GLY A 21 -7.82 -14.41 6.06
N LYS A 22 -9.15 -14.47 5.91
CA LYS A 22 -10.07 -13.45 6.44
C LYS A 22 -10.81 -13.91 7.72
N ASP A 23 -10.62 -15.16 8.10
CA ASP A 23 -11.28 -15.86 9.21
C ASP A 23 -10.44 -15.86 10.49
N THR A 24 -9.32 -15.16 10.50
CA THR A 24 -8.42 -15.03 11.63
C THR A 24 -8.33 -13.57 12.10
N SER A 25 -8.18 -13.37 13.41
CA SER A 25 -8.00 -12.06 14.00
C SER A 25 -6.62 -11.46 13.69
N ASP A 26 -6.50 -10.15 13.82
CA ASP A 26 -5.21 -9.45 13.65
C ASP A 26 -4.18 -9.91 14.69
N TRP A 27 -4.65 -10.23 15.92
CA TRP A 27 -3.79 -10.80 16.96
C TRP A 27 -3.18 -12.14 16.53
N GLU A 28 -4.00 -13.09 16.05
CA GLU A 28 -3.51 -14.40 15.61
C GLU A 28 -2.48 -14.27 14.48
N LYS A 29 -2.70 -13.36 13.54
CA LYS A 29 -1.73 -13.07 12.46
C LYS A 29 -0.43 -12.49 12.99
N PHE A 30 -0.54 -11.54 13.93
CA PHE A 30 0.63 -10.91 14.54
C PHE A 30 1.44 -11.92 15.39
N GLU A 31 0.76 -12.76 16.15
CA GLU A 31 1.38 -13.83 16.94
C GLU A 31 2.19 -14.77 16.04
N LYS A 32 1.62 -15.21 14.91
CA LYS A 32 2.33 -16.05 13.93
C LYS A 32 3.50 -15.33 13.25
N TRP A 33 3.40 -14.04 13.06
CA TRP A 33 4.55 -13.23 12.64
C TRP A 33 5.63 -13.18 13.72
N ALA A 34 5.27 -12.97 14.98
CA ALA A 34 6.20 -12.97 16.09
C ALA A 34 6.91 -14.32 16.30
N GLU A 35 6.23 -15.44 16.03
CA GLU A 35 6.83 -16.77 16.00
C GLU A 35 7.84 -16.91 14.84
N THR A 36 7.61 -16.23 13.71
CA THR A 36 8.44 -16.33 12.51
C THR A 36 9.68 -15.44 12.57
N VAL A 37 9.59 -14.26 13.17
CA VAL A 37 10.67 -13.24 13.19
C VAL A 37 12.01 -13.78 13.67
N PRO A 38 12.15 -14.58 14.74
CA PRO A 38 13.44 -15.10 15.17
C PRO A 38 14.16 -15.92 14.10
N TYR A 39 13.42 -16.57 13.21
CA TYR A 39 13.98 -17.37 12.10
C TYR A 39 14.37 -16.54 10.87
N THR A 40 14.02 -15.26 10.87
CA THR A 40 14.42 -14.32 9.81
C THR A 40 15.75 -13.60 10.09
N PHE A 41 16.50 -14.04 11.10
CA PHE A 41 17.81 -13.49 11.42
C PHE A 41 18.74 -13.50 10.21
N ARG A 42 19.39 -12.36 9.93
CA ARG A 42 20.15 -12.06 8.68
C ARG A 42 19.31 -11.81 7.43
N ASN A 43 17.97 -11.85 7.52
CA ASN A 43 17.08 -11.36 6.46
C ASN A 43 16.70 -9.91 6.75
N PRO A 44 16.56 -9.04 5.73
CA PRO A 44 16.10 -7.67 5.94
C PRO A 44 14.81 -7.54 6.76
N LEU A 45 13.90 -8.50 6.68
CA LEU A 45 12.66 -8.51 7.46
C LEU A 45 12.89 -8.45 8.97
N TYR A 46 13.95 -9.08 9.48
CA TYR A 46 14.32 -8.99 10.90
C TYR A 46 14.65 -7.56 11.29
N HIS A 47 15.50 -6.89 10.50
CA HIS A 47 15.90 -5.51 10.75
C HIS A 47 14.71 -4.55 10.59
N TRP A 48 13.94 -4.69 9.52
CA TRP A 48 12.80 -3.81 9.24
C TRP A 48 11.73 -3.91 10.33
N THR A 49 11.41 -5.11 10.80
CA THR A 49 10.44 -5.29 11.88
C THR A 49 10.85 -4.51 13.14
N HIS A 50 12.13 -4.66 13.57
CA HIS A 50 12.59 -3.97 14.75
C HIS A 50 12.83 -2.47 14.53
N LEU A 51 13.20 -2.07 13.30
CA LEU A 51 13.33 -0.67 12.94
C LEU A 51 11.95 0.02 12.92
N GLU A 52 10.92 -0.63 12.39
CA GLU A 52 9.54 -0.16 12.44
C GLU A 52 9.07 0.03 13.90
N LEU A 53 9.29 -0.96 14.75
CA LEU A 53 8.94 -0.87 16.17
C LEU A 53 9.66 0.29 16.86
N LYS A 54 10.95 0.45 16.63
CA LYS A 54 11.75 1.51 17.24
C LYS A 54 11.39 2.90 16.72
N THR A 55 11.38 3.09 15.41
CA THR A 55 11.23 4.43 14.82
C THR A 55 9.80 4.94 14.87
N ALA A 56 8.82 4.07 14.60
CA ALA A 56 7.43 4.47 14.62
C ALA A 56 6.84 4.48 16.03
N PHE A 57 7.17 3.46 16.83
CA PHE A 57 6.53 3.24 18.14
C PHE A 57 7.42 3.48 19.36
N GLY A 58 8.73 3.70 19.16
CA GLY A 58 9.68 3.87 20.27
C GLY A 58 9.90 2.59 21.09
N ILE A 59 9.68 1.42 20.49
CA ILE A 59 9.80 0.11 21.14
C ILE A 59 11.17 -0.49 20.78
N ASP A 60 12.04 -0.64 21.77
CA ASP A 60 13.37 -1.26 21.61
C ASP A 60 13.38 -2.78 21.88
N LYS A 61 12.24 -3.34 22.30
CA LYS A 61 12.10 -4.78 22.58
C LYS A 61 12.18 -5.60 21.32
N ILE A 62 12.89 -6.72 21.37
CA ILE A 62 12.95 -7.71 20.28
C ILE A 62 11.62 -8.45 20.21
N LEU A 63 11.03 -8.49 19.02
CA LEU A 63 9.79 -9.23 18.76
C LEU A 63 10.08 -10.74 18.77
N SER A 64 9.35 -11.44 19.61
CA SER A 64 9.41 -12.89 19.77
C SER A 64 8.08 -13.39 20.34
N PRO A 65 7.82 -14.70 20.41
CA PRO A 65 6.61 -15.22 21.05
C PRO A 65 6.43 -14.75 22.51
N LYS A 66 7.54 -14.48 23.21
CA LYS A 66 7.50 -14.04 24.61
C LYS A 66 7.10 -12.58 24.78
N THR A 67 7.39 -11.73 23.81
CA THR A 67 7.17 -10.28 23.87
C THR A 67 6.00 -9.85 22.98
N ALA A 68 5.45 -10.76 22.18
CA ALA A 68 4.44 -10.46 21.19
C ALA A 68 3.22 -9.74 21.75
N ARG A 69 2.66 -10.23 22.86
CA ARG A 69 1.43 -9.67 23.43
C ARG A 69 1.65 -8.24 23.92
N GLU A 70 2.72 -8.01 24.66
CA GLU A 70 3.07 -6.69 25.16
C GLU A 70 3.29 -5.68 24.02
N ILE A 71 4.06 -6.06 23.00
CA ILE A 71 4.33 -5.21 21.85
C ILE A 71 3.05 -4.93 21.06
N TYR A 72 2.19 -5.92 20.87
CA TYR A 72 0.92 -5.78 20.17
C TYR A 72 0.01 -4.76 20.86
N ASP A 73 -0.16 -4.90 22.19
CA ASP A 73 -1.02 -4.04 22.97
C ASP A 73 -0.47 -2.60 23.00
N GLU A 74 0.84 -2.41 23.23
CA GLU A 74 1.49 -1.10 23.17
C GLU A 74 1.37 -0.41 21.80
N CYS A 75 1.53 -1.16 20.71
CA CYS A 75 1.34 -0.62 19.36
C CYS A 75 -0.11 -0.18 19.12
N ASN A 76 -1.09 -0.98 19.57
CA ASN A 76 -2.50 -0.65 19.39
C ASN A 76 -2.94 0.57 20.21
N GLU A 77 -2.43 0.72 21.44
CA GLU A 77 -2.65 1.92 22.25
C GLU A 77 -2.16 3.18 21.53
N LYS A 78 -0.98 3.12 20.93
CA LYS A 78 -0.42 4.23 20.15
C LYS A 78 -1.20 4.48 18.85
N LEU A 79 -1.55 3.43 18.11
CA LEU A 79 -2.32 3.54 16.87
C LEU A 79 -3.73 4.13 17.07
N ALA A 80 -4.28 4.07 18.26
CA ALA A 80 -5.55 4.71 18.60
C ALA A 80 -5.45 6.24 18.71
N GLN A 81 -4.24 6.80 18.77
CA GLN A 81 -4.01 8.23 18.93
C GLN A 81 -4.02 8.95 17.57
N PRO A 82 -4.51 10.20 17.49
CA PRO A 82 -4.62 10.95 16.23
C PRO A 82 -3.29 11.13 15.49
N GLU A 83 -2.19 11.30 16.20
CA GLU A 83 -0.84 11.44 15.64
C GLU A 83 -0.32 10.18 14.95
N TYR A 84 -0.93 9.03 15.18
CA TYR A 84 -0.66 7.78 14.48
C TYR A 84 -1.63 7.50 13.32
N SER A 85 -2.54 8.43 13.02
CA SER A 85 -3.29 8.38 11.77
C SER A 85 -2.36 8.50 10.56
N ALA A 86 -2.82 8.11 9.35
CA ALA A 86 -2.01 8.25 8.14
C ALA A 86 -1.46 9.67 7.96
N ARG A 87 -2.32 10.70 8.15
CA ARG A 87 -1.91 12.10 8.08
C ARG A 87 -0.96 12.49 9.21
N GLY A 88 -1.19 11.99 10.43
CA GLY A 88 -0.33 12.23 11.59
C GLY A 88 1.07 11.65 11.38
N MET A 89 1.16 10.43 10.86
CA MET A 89 2.44 9.78 10.54
C MET A 89 3.22 10.53 9.45
N MET A 90 2.54 11.02 8.40
CA MET A 90 3.20 11.84 7.38
C MET A 90 3.81 13.12 7.98
N ARG A 91 3.11 13.81 8.88
CA ARG A 91 3.62 15.00 9.60
C ARG A 91 4.82 14.64 10.47
N ARG A 92 4.72 13.54 11.22
CA ARG A 92 5.79 13.07 12.12
C ARG A 92 7.09 12.79 11.38
N TYR A 93 6.99 12.25 10.15
CA TYR A 93 8.16 11.95 9.31
C TYR A 93 8.54 13.12 8.37
N HIS A 94 7.95 14.30 8.56
CA HIS A 94 8.24 15.49 7.75
C HIS A 94 8.09 15.23 6.24
N VAL A 95 7.06 14.48 5.87
CA VAL A 95 6.75 14.20 4.46
C VAL A 95 6.28 15.49 3.80
N GLU A 96 6.89 15.88 2.69
CA GLU A 96 6.51 17.07 1.92
C GLU A 96 5.52 16.75 0.79
N ALA A 97 5.64 15.57 0.21
CA ALA A 97 4.77 15.10 -0.85
C ALA A 97 4.64 13.58 -0.83
N VAL A 98 3.48 13.08 -1.24
CA VAL A 98 3.19 11.66 -1.44
C VAL A 98 2.77 11.46 -2.89
N CYS A 99 3.39 10.48 -3.55
CA CYS A 99 2.99 10.06 -4.88
C CYS A 99 2.36 8.67 -4.80
N THR A 100 1.11 8.58 -5.20
CA THR A 100 0.33 7.33 -5.25
C THR A 100 0.54 6.62 -6.58
N THR A 101 0.12 5.38 -6.71
CA THR A 101 0.22 4.61 -7.96
C THR A 101 -1.14 4.60 -8.64
N ASP A 102 -1.27 5.29 -9.76
CA ASP A 102 -2.56 5.56 -10.41
C ASP A 102 -2.52 5.23 -11.90
N ASP A 103 -3.60 4.63 -12.37
CA ASP A 103 -3.82 4.35 -13.79
C ASP A 103 -4.45 5.58 -14.49
N PRO A 104 -4.17 5.84 -15.76
CA PRO A 104 -4.81 6.91 -16.54
C PRO A 104 -6.34 6.97 -16.48
N ILE A 105 -6.99 5.83 -16.23
CA ILE A 105 -8.46 5.76 -16.14
C ILE A 105 -9.02 5.98 -14.72
N ASP A 106 -8.17 6.12 -13.71
CA ASP A 106 -8.61 6.33 -12.32
C ASP A 106 -9.29 7.69 -12.14
N SER A 107 -10.27 7.75 -11.24
CA SER A 107 -11.07 8.96 -11.01
C SER A 107 -10.29 10.09 -10.34
N LEU A 108 -9.23 9.76 -9.59
CA LEU A 108 -8.43 10.67 -8.77
C LEU A 108 -9.24 11.45 -7.71
N GLU A 109 -10.42 10.99 -7.38
CA GLU A 109 -11.35 11.65 -6.44
C GLU A 109 -10.73 11.88 -5.05
N TYR A 110 -9.93 10.94 -4.56
CA TYR A 110 -9.25 11.07 -3.27
C TYR A 110 -8.12 12.12 -3.30
N HIS A 111 -7.48 12.33 -4.45
CA HIS A 111 -6.51 13.41 -4.64
C HIS A 111 -7.20 14.77 -4.57
N ILE A 112 -8.34 14.89 -5.25
CA ILE A 112 -9.18 16.09 -5.24
C ILE A 112 -9.65 16.38 -3.82
N GLN A 113 -10.26 15.40 -3.15
CA GLN A 113 -10.74 15.53 -1.76
C GLN A 113 -9.62 15.93 -0.79
N THR A 114 -8.43 15.32 -0.95
CA THR A 114 -7.28 15.65 -0.09
C THR A 114 -6.83 17.10 -0.31
N ARG A 115 -6.74 17.55 -1.55
CA ARG A 115 -6.42 18.93 -1.91
C ARG A 115 -7.45 19.91 -1.35
N GLU A 116 -8.73 19.63 -1.52
CA GLU A 116 -9.84 20.46 -1.05
C GLU A 116 -9.96 20.49 0.48
N SER A 117 -9.49 19.45 1.17
CA SER A 117 -9.45 19.42 2.64
C SER A 117 -8.43 20.38 3.26
N GLY A 118 -7.61 21.05 2.44
CA GLY A 118 -6.55 21.94 2.91
C GLY A 118 -5.39 21.20 3.59
N PHE A 119 -5.23 19.89 3.32
CA PHE A 119 -4.11 19.12 3.86
C PHE A 119 -2.80 19.64 3.28
N GLU A 120 -1.85 20.00 4.15
CA GLU A 120 -0.62 20.68 3.78
C GLU A 120 0.37 19.84 2.97
N ILE A 121 0.30 18.51 3.09
CA ILE A 121 1.18 17.60 2.35
C ILE A 121 0.55 17.31 0.98
N LYS A 122 1.30 17.54 -0.07
CA LYS A 122 0.83 17.31 -1.44
C LYS A 122 0.64 15.82 -1.70
N MET A 123 -0.54 15.43 -2.19
CA MET A 123 -0.80 14.08 -2.70
C MET A 123 -0.99 14.15 -4.21
N LEU A 124 -0.06 13.54 -4.95
CA LEU A 124 0.01 13.60 -6.40
C LEU A 124 -0.09 12.20 -7.00
N PRO A 125 -0.79 12.03 -8.13
CA PRO A 125 -0.80 10.77 -8.84
C PRO A 125 0.54 10.48 -9.51
N THR A 126 0.98 9.22 -9.48
CA THR A 126 2.11 8.75 -10.30
C THR A 126 1.56 8.04 -11.52
N TRP A 127 1.94 8.52 -12.68
CA TRP A 127 1.51 8.01 -13.97
C TRP A 127 1.92 6.55 -14.20
N ARG A 128 0.94 5.65 -14.30
CA ARG A 128 1.13 4.21 -14.51
C ARG A 128 0.26 3.70 -15.67
N PRO A 129 0.67 3.91 -16.91
CA PRO A 129 -0.12 3.52 -18.11
C PRO A 129 0.07 2.04 -18.49
N ASP A 130 0.42 1.16 -17.56
CA ASP A 130 0.76 -0.24 -17.84
C ASP A 130 -0.35 -0.98 -18.57
N LYS A 131 -1.61 -0.73 -18.21
CA LYS A 131 -2.77 -1.37 -18.86
C LYS A 131 -2.99 -0.91 -20.31
N ALA A 132 -2.47 0.25 -20.69
CA ALA A 132 -2.50 0.71 -22.09
C ALA A 132 -1.63 -0.15 -23.02
N MET A 133 -0.77 -1.01 -22.45
CA MET A 133 0.09 -1.95 -23.18
C MET A 133 -0.31 -3.42 -22.95
N ALA A 134 -1.33 -3.69 -22.13
CA ALA A 134 -1.79 -5.03 -21.80
C ALA A 134 -2.71 -5.60 -22.91
N VAL A 135 -2.10 -5.99 -24.02
CA VAL A 135 -2.81 -6.45 -25.24
C VAL A 135 -3.04 -7.97 -25.27
N GLU A 136 -2.57 -8.71 -24.29
CA GLU A 136 -2.58 -10.18 -24.26
C GLU A 136 -4.01 -10.75 -24.27
N VAL A 137 -4.95 -10.02 -23.66
CA VAL A 137 -6.38 -10.38 -23.64
C VAL A 137 -7.17 -9.29 -24.37
N PRO A 138 -7.51 -9.50 -25.65
CA PRO A 138 -8.13 -8.47 -26.49
C PRO A 138 -9.47 -7.91 -25.94
N ALA A 139 -10.21 -8.71 -25.18
CA ALA A 139 -11.46 -8.25 -24.57
C ALA A 139 -11.20 -7.21 -23.47
N ASP A 140 -10.23 -7.49 -22.58
CA ASP A 140 -9.86 -6.60 -21.47
C ASP A 140 -9.23 -5.31 -22.02
N PHE A 141 -8.39 -5.43 -23.04
CA PHE A 141 -7.79 -4.26 -23.71
C PHE A 141 -8.86 -3.35 -24.32
N ARG A 142 -9.86 -3.92 -25.03
CA ARG A 142 -10.97 -3.12 -25.59
C ARG A 142 -11.76 -2.41 -24.49
N ALA A 143 -12.09 -3.11 -23.41
CA ALA A 143 -12.79 -2.51 -22.28
C ALA A 143 -11.97 -1.36 -21.63
N TYR A 144 -10.65 -1.52 -21.57
CA TYR A 144 -9.75 -0.46 -21.10
C TYR A 144 -9.78 0.76 -22.04
N VAL A 145 -9.69 0.56 -23.36
CA VAL A 145 -9.74 1.64 -24.36
C VAL A 145 -11.08 2.38 -24.32
N GLU A 146 -12.20 1.66 -24.19
CA GLU A 146 -13.53 2.26 -24.01
C GLU A 146 -13.58 3.13 -22.76
N LYS A 147 -13.06 2.63 -21.64
CA LYS A 147 -13.01 3.41 -20.38
C LYS A 147 -12.08 4.62 -20.49
N LEU A 148 -10.94 4.50 -21.18
CA LEU A 148 -10.03 5.61 -21.42
C LEU A 148 -10.71 6.69 -22.29
N ALA A 149 -11.46 6.29 -23.31
CA ALA A 149 -12.23 7.22 -24.15
C ALA A 149 -13.27 7.99 -23.31
N GLU A 150 -14.01 7.27 -22.44
CA GLU A 150 -15.00 7.87 -21.54
C GLU A 150 -14.36 8.93 -20.61
N VAL A 151 -13.31 8.56 -19.87
CA VAL A 151 -12.72 9.45 -18.84
C VAL A 151 -11.91 10.60 -19.44
N SER A 152 -11.35 10.42 -20.64
CA SER A 152 -10.64 11.47 -21.35
C SER A 152 -11.57 12.37 -22.18
N GLY A 153 -12.76 11.89 -22.54
CA GLY A 153 -13.65 12.56 -23.48
C GLY A 153 -13.07 12.64 -24.90
N VAL A 154 -12.18 11.72 -25.26
CA VAL A 154 -11.58 11.59 -26.61
C VAL A 154 -12.08 10.29 -27.22
N ALA A 155 -12.75 10.37 -28.38
CA ALA A 155 -13.12 9.17 -29.14
C ALA A 155 -11.84 8.47 -29.65
N ILE A 156 -11.71 7.17 -29.38
CA ILE A 156 -10.51 6.39 -29.75
C ILE A 156 -10.88 5.42 -30.85
N SER A 157 -10.37 5.68 -32.07
CA SER A 157 -10.57 4.85 -33.24
C SER A 157 -9.27 4.26 -33.78
N ASN A 158 -8.15 4.80 -33.41
CA ASN A 158 -6.82 4.42 -33.84
C ASN A 158 -5.78 4.72 -32.77
N PHE A 159 -4.51 4.43 -33.04
CA PHE A 159 -3.40 4.61 -32.07
C PHE A 159 -3.16 6.09 -31.72
N ASP A 160 -3.28 7.01 -32.70
CA ASP A 160 -3.04 8.43 -32.43
C ASP A 160 -4.11 9.03 -31.55
N ASP A 161 -5.37 8.60 -31.68
CA ASP A 161 -6.44 8.97 -30.75
C ASP A 161 -6.17 8.47 -29.34
N MET A 162 -5.65 7.25 -29.20
CA MET A 162 -5.28 6.68 -27.91
C MET A 162 -4.17 7.50 -27.24
N ILE A 163 -3.15 7.90 -28.01
CA ILE A 163 -2.09 8.79 -27.49
C ILE A 163 -2.66 10.14 -27.08
N ALA A 164 -3.58 10.71 -27.83
CA ALA A 164 -4.24 11.96 -27.48
C ALA A 164 -5.05 11.83 -26.18
N ALA A 165 -5.77 10.72 -26.01
CA ALA A 165 -6.51 10.43 -24.78
C ALA A 165 -5.57 10.29 -23.56
N LEU A 166 -4.48 9.56 -23.69
CA LEU A 166 -3.46 9.40 -22.65
C LEU A 166 -2.82 10.74 -22.27
N ARG A 167 -2.44 11.56 -23.25
CA ARG A 167 -1.90 12.91 -22.99
C ARG A 167 -2.87 13.77 -22.24
N LYS A 168 -4.14 13.77 -22.61
CA LYS A 168 -5.18 14.54 -21.91
C LYS A 168 -5.35 14.10 -20.45
N ARG A 169 -5.16 12.81 -20.17
CA ARG A 169 -5.23 12.28 -18.80
C ARG A 169 -3.95 12.55 -17.98
N HIS A 170 -2.83 12.75 -18.66
CA HIS A 170 -1.57 13.12 -18.02
C HIS A 170 -1.58 14.55 -17.47
N ASP A 171 -2.33 15.46 -18.10
CA ASP A 171 -2.39 16.89 -17.75
C ASP A 171 -3.36 17.22 -16.59
N PHE A 172 -3.52 16.31 -15.64
CA PHE A 172 -4.41 16.46 -14.47
C PHE A 172 -3.95 17.52 -13.47
#